data_8a96cc8611626f4e20b55b62bd25f618
#
_entry.id   8a96cc8611626f4e20b55b62bd25f618
#
_cell.length_a   1.000
_cell.length_b   1.000
_cell.length_c   1.000
_cell.angle_alpha   90.00
_cell.angle_beta   90.00
_cell.angle_gamma   90.00
#
_symmetry.space_group_name_H-M   'P 1'
#
loop_
_entity.id
_entity.type
_entity.pdbx_description
1 polymer ?
#
loop_
_entity_poly.entity_id
_entity_poly.type
_entity_poly.pdbx_seq_one_letter_code
_entity_poly.pdbx_strand_id
1 'polypeptide(L)'
;MVQSIEEIIDVIGVPILVFDRALTLKYFNKSAVRLLPSIQKNLAAEAVFNSKTISTQILECIKLGNILDQKIRYKTENNTEISVDIHDFTDNDEKVAFVTLRDLTPLKEAKAMRSDFVANVSHEIRSPLTAISGFIETLQGPAGDDIDKRSKFLSVVEKETQRVTNLVADLLSLSQVEAKEKRSISTMVDPNILL
;
A
#
# COMPACT_ATOMS: atom_id res chain seq x y z
N MET A 1 37.03 -12.55 -6.08
CA MET A 1 36.13 -13.61 -5.60
C MET A 1 34.75 -13.28 -6.15
N VAL A 2 34.24 -14.11 -7.06
CA VAL A 2 32.87 -13.95 -7.53
C VAL A 2 31.98 -14.42 -6.37
N GLN A 3 31.30 -13.50 -5.69
CA GLN A 3 30.26 -13.86 -4.73
C GLN A 3 29.20 -14.68 -5.46
N SER A 4 28.78 -15.79 -4.88
CA SER A 4 27.72 -16.60 -5.49
C SER A 4 26.44 -15.77 -5.60
N ILE A 5 25.64 -16.03 -6.61
CA ILE A 5 24.34 -15.36 -6.81
C ILE A 5 23.48 -15.45 -5.53
N GLU A 6 23.59 -16.54 -4.79
CA GLU A 6 22.92 -16.78 -3.51
C GLU A 6 23.30 -15.73 -2.46
N GLU A 7 24.58 -15.39 -2.32
CA GLU A 7 25.06 -14.39 -1.36
C GLU A 7 24.53 -12.99 -1.73
N ILE A 8 24.49 -12.68 -3.02
CA ILE A 8 24.00 -11.38 -3.50
C ILE A 8 22.50 -11.24 -3.24
N ILE A 9 21.69 -12.23 -3.57
CA ILE A 9 20.24 -12.15 -3.40
C ILE A 9 19.82 -12.19 -1.92
N ASP A 10 20.62 -12.78 -1.04
CA ASP A 10 20.34 -12.83 0.40
C ASP A 10 20.48 -11.48 1.10
N VAL A 11 21.32 -10.58 0.55
CA VAL A 11 21.48 -9.21 1.05
C VAL A 11 20.31 -8.32 0.64
N ILE A 12 19.61 -8.69 -0.44
CA ILE A 12 18.49 -7.91 -0.97
C ILE A 12 17.25 -8.14 -0.10
N GLY A 13 16.70 -7.05 0.45
CA GLY A 13 15.52 -7.10 1.32
C GLY A 13 14.20 -7.45 0.61
N VAL A 14 14.17 -7.46 -0.73
CA VAL A 14 13.01 -7.84 -1.54
C VAL A 14 12.95 -9.36 -1.67
N PRO A 15 11.77 -10.01 -1.55
CA PRO A 15 11.59 -11.43 -1.81
C PRO A 15 11.96 -11.79 -3.26
N ILE A 16 12.90 -12.72 -3.43
CA ILE A 16 13.44 -13.14 -4.73
C ILE A 16 13.40 -14.65 -4.86
N LEU A 17 12.98 -15.11 -6.04
CA LEU A 17 12.98 -16.51 -6.46
C LEU A 17 13.67 -16.61 -7.83
N VAL A 18 14.46 -17.66 -8.06
CA VAL A 18 15.12 -17.91 -9.35
C VAL A 18 14.72 -19.30 -9.86
N PHE A 19 14.14 -19.35 -11.04
CA PHE A 19 13.71 -20.57 -11.71
C PHE A 19 14.57 -20.85 -12.94
N ASP A 20 14.92 -22.13 -13.14
CA ASP A 20 15.60 -22.59 -14.34
C ASP A 20 14.64 -22.82 -15.53
N ARG A 21 15.19 -23.26 -16.67
CA ARG A 21 14.41 -23.59 -17.88
C ARG A 21 13.41 -24.73 -17.70
N ALA A 22 13.63 -25.59 -16.70
CA ALA A 22 12.71 -26.66 -16.35
C ALA A 22 11.62 -26.21 -15.40
N LEU A 23 11.51 -24.87 -15.11
CA LEU A 23 10.62 -24.28 -14.13
C LEU A 23 10.85 -24.78 -12.70
N THR A 24 12.09 -25.17 -12.39
CA THR A 24 12.50 -25.65 -11.08
C THR A 24 13.12 -24.50 -10.28
N LEU A 25 12.70 -24.32 -9.03
CA LEU A 25 13.22 -23.31 -8.12
C LEU A 25 14.66 -23.63 -7.71
N LYS A 26 15.62 -22.84 -8.18
CA LYS A 26 17.05 -23.00 -7.88
C LYS A 26 17.48 -22.23 -6.65
N TYR A 27 17.08 -20.96 -6.58
CA TYR A 27 17.48 -20.06 -5.50
C TYR A 27 16.30 -19.28 -4.98
N PHE A 28 16.33 -18.92 -3.71
CA PHE A 28 15.43 -17.99 -3.08
C PHE A 28 16.10 -17.38 -1.85
N ASN A 29 15.76 -16.14 -1.53
CA ASN A 29 16.34 -15.45 -0.38
C ASN A 29 15.45 -15.57 0.89
N LYS A 30 16.02 -15.13 2.02
CA LYS A 30 15.33 -15.14 3.33
C LYS A 30 14.02 -14.33 3.31
N SER A 31 13.95 -13.27 2.52
CA SER A 31 12.75 -12.46 2.38
C SER A 31 11.63 -13.24 1.67
N ALA A 32 11.95 -14.09 0.71
CA ALA A 32 10.98 -14.96 0.05
C ALA A 32 10.37 -16.00 1.00
N VAL A 33 11.18 -16.57 1.91
CA VAL A 33 10.70 -17.52 2.94
C VAL A 33 9.66 -16.88 3.87
N ARG A 34 9.82 -15.60 4.20
CA ARG A 34 8.84 -14.89 5.05
C ARG A 34 7.47 -14.77 4.38
N LEU A 35 7.46 -14.60 3.06
CA LEU A 35 6.24 -14.41 2.29
C LEU A 35 5.61 -15.74 1.84
N LEU A 36 6.46 -16.73 1.56
CA LEU A 36 6.09 -18.08 1.13
C LEU A 36 6.78 -19.11 2.03
N PRO A 37 6.27 -19.41 3.23
CA PRO A 37 6.96 -20.27 4.20
C PRO A 37 7.17 -21.72 3.74
N SER A 38 6.35 -22.20 2.80
CA SER A 38 6.38 -23.58 2.28
C SER A 38 7.40 -23.79 1.17
N ILE A 39 8.18 -22.75 0.74
CA ILE A 39 9.12 -22.88 -0.37
C ILE A 39 10.33 -23.74 0.01
N GLN A 40 10.75 -24.55 -0.95
CA GLN A 40 11.96 -25.38 -0.86
C GLN A 40 12.68 -25.41 -2.20
N LYS A 41 14.01 -25.61 -2.20
CA LYS A 41 14.78 -25.83 -3.44
C LYS A 41 14.21 -27.02 -4.21
N ASN A 42 14.31 -26.96 -5.51
CA ASN A 42 13.85 -27.98 -6.47
C ASN A 42 12.33 -28.18 -6.57
N LEU A 43 11.52 -27.29 -6.01
CA LEU A 43 10.08 -27.27 -6.28
C LEU A 43 9.81 -26.74 -7.69
N ALA A 44 8.81 -27.30 -8.37
CA ALA A 44 8.30 -26.74 -9.62
C ALA A 44 7.57 -25.42 -9.35
N ALA A 45 7.64 -24.48 -10.32
CA ALA A 45 6.96 -23.19 -10.21
C ALA A 45 5.46 -23.32 -9.93
N GLU A 46 4.81 -24.34 -10.52
CA GLU A 46 3.39 -24.62 -10.27
C GLU A 46 3.12 -25.02 -8.81
N ALA A 47 4.05 -25.74 -8.18
CA ALA A 47 3.94 -26.10 -6.75
C ALA A 47 4.21 -24.91 -5.83
N VAL A 48 5.11 -23.98 -6.22
CA VAL A 48 5.41 -22.78 -5.44
C VAL A 48 4.23 -21.81 -5.43
N PHE A 49 3.59 -21.60 -6.59
CA PHE A 49 2.52 -20.61 -6.72
C PHE A 49 1.12 -21.21 -6.78
N ASN A 50 0.97 -22.52 -6.86
CA ASN A 50 -0.32 -23.18 -7.12
C ASN A 50 -1.11 -22.50 -8.26
N SER A 51 -0.39 -22.09 -9.32
CA SER A 51 -0.92 -21.28 -10.43
C SER A 51 -0.25 -21.63 -11.75
N LYS A 52 -1.02 -22.21 -12.66
CA LYS A 52 -0.58 -22.48 -14.03
C LYS A 52 -0.25 -21.19 -14.79
N THR A 53 -1.00 -20.12 -14.55
CA THR A 53 -0.77 -18.83 -15.20
C THR A 53 0.62 -18.29 -14.91
N ILE A 54 1.04 -18.28 -13.64
CA ILE A 54 2.38 -17.80 -13.25
C ILE A 54 3.46 -18.70 -13.86
N SER A 55 3.30 -20.02 -13.80
CA SER A 55 4.25 -20.98 -14.36
C SER A 55 4.41 -20.79 -15.88
N THR A 56 3.31 -20.56 -16.61
CA THR A 56 3.34 -20.29 -18.05
C THR A 56 4.10 -19.00 -18.33
N GLN A 57 3.87 -17.94 -17.57
CA GLN A 57 4.54 -16.66 -17.77
C GLN A 57 6.03 -16.71 -17.43
N ILE A 58 6.43 -17.48 -16.42
CA ILE A 58 7.85 -17.76 -16.14
C ILE A 58 8.49 -18.45 -17.35
N LEU A 59 7.83 -19.45 -17.93
CA LEU A 59 8.32 -20.16 -19.09
C LEU A 59 8.45 -19.27 -20.33
N GLU A 60 7.45 -18.42 -20.57
CA GLU A 60 7.45 -17.45 -21.66
C GLU A 60 8.59 -16.43 -21.50
N CYS A 61 8.79 -15.93 -20.29
CA CYS A 61 9.87 -15.02 -19.98
C CYS A 61 11.25 -15.64 -20.29
N ILE A 62 11.49 -16.88 -19.88
CA ILE A 62 12.76 -17.58 -20.16
C ILE A 62 12.96 -17.79 -21.66
N LYS A 63 11.89 -18.13 -22.42
CA LYS A 63 11.99 -18.44 -23.86
C LYS A 63 12.15 -17.19 -24.73
N LEU A 64 11.35 -16.18 -24.46
CA LEU A 64 11.17 -15.01 -25.34
C LEU A 64 11.96 -13.78 -24.88
N GLY A 65 12.50 -13.82 -23.66
CA GLY A 65 13.11 -12.67 -23.01
C GLY A 65 12.04 -11.73 -22.42
N ASN A 66 12.49 -10.63 -21.84
CA ASN A 66 11.68 -9.66 -21.10
C ASN A 66 10.61 -9.00 -21.99
N ILE A 67 9.47 -9.65 -22.16
CA ILE A 67 8.37 -9.11 -22.96
C ILE A 67 7.27 -8.47 -22.07
N LEU A 68 7.27 -8.72 -20.77
CA LEU A 68 6.09 -8.42 -19.96
C LEU A 68 6.45 -7.68 -18.66
N ASP A 69 6.27 -6.37 -18.70
CA ASP A 69 6.03 -5.54 -17.50
C ASP A 69 4.63 -5.89 -16.90
N GLN A 70 4.31 -7.19 -16.82
CA GLN A 70 3.03 -7.68 -16.31
C GLN A 70 3.14 -7.97 -14.83
N LYS A 71 2.62 -7.04 -14.05
CA LYS A 71 2.39 -7.24 -12.61
C LYS A 71 1.24 -8.22 -12.41
N ILE A 72 1.59 -9.46 -12.08
CA ILE A 72 0.60 -10.49 -11.77
C ILE A 72 0.21 -10.35 -10.30
N ARG A 73 -1.08 -10.28 -10.03
CA ARG A 73 -1.58 -10.37 -8.66
C ARG A 73 -1.85 -11.83 -8.32
N TYR A 74 -1.27 -12.28 -7.24
CA TYR A 74 -1.41 -13.62 -6.74
C TYR A 74 -1.80 -13.61 -5.26
N LYS A 75 -2.66 -14.55 -4.87
CA LYS A 75 -3.04 -14.76 -3.48
C LYS A 75 -2.32 -15.98 -2.94
N THR A 76 -1.54 -15.78 -1.91
CA THR A 76 -0.83 -16.89 -1.22
C THR A 76 -1.81 -17.76 -0.43
N GLU A 77 -1.36 -18.93 0.02
CA GLU A 77 -2.13 -19.83 0.90
C GLU A 77 -2.61 -19.13 2.18
N ASN A 78 -1.83 -18.20 2.70
CA ASN A 78 -2.15 -17.38 3.87
C ASN A 78 -3.08 -16.19 3.52
N ASN A 79 -3.70 -16.19 2.34
CA ASN A 79 -4.60 -15.13 1.86
C ASN A 79 -3.93 -13.74 1.67
N THR A 80 -2.59 -13.68 1.70
CA THR A 80 -1.81 -12.47 1.41
C THR A 80 -1.82 -12.22 -0.09
N GLU A 81 -2.16 -11.01 -0.52
CA GLU A 81 -2.07 -10.63 -1.93
C GLU A 81 -0.71 -10.06 -2.25
N ILE A 82 -0.05 -10.67 -3.22
CA ILE A 82 1.27 -10.26 -3.68
C ILE A 82 1.26 -9.84 -5.14
N SER A 83 2.17 -8.94 -5.53
CA SER A 83 2.57 -8.71 -6.92
C SER A 83 3.74 -9.60 -7.25
N VAL A 84 3.70 -10.23 -8.40
CA VAL A 84 4.76 -11.06 -8.96
C VAL A 84 5.29 -10.35 -10.19
N ASP A 85 6.55 -9.99 -10.18
CA ASP A 85 7.25 -9.37 -11.31
C ASP A 85 8.31 -10.38 -11.81
N ILE A 86 8.32 -10.69 -13.12
CA ILE A 86 9.15 -11.75 -13.71
C ILE A 86 10.10 -11.12 -14.73
N HIS A 87 11.38 -11.42 -14.61
CA HIS A 87 12.44 -10.94 -15.51
C HIS A 87 13.30 -12.11 -15.95
N ASP A 88 13.79 -12.08 -17.20
CA ASP A 88 14.82 -13.01 -17.65
C ASP A 88 16.20 -12.53 -17.18
N PHE A 89 17.04 -13.48 -16.87
CA PHE A 89 18.42 -13.25 -16.51
C PHE A 89 19.28 -14.40 -17.06
N THR A 90 20.55 -14.13 -17.34
CA THR A 90 21.50 -15.17 -17.76
C THR A 90 22.48 -15.42 -16.63
N ASP A 91 22.48 -16.63 -16.11
CA ASP A 91 23.40 -17.12 -15.09
C ASP A 91 24.27 -18.24 -15.69
N ASN A 92 25.59 -18.07 -15.71
CA ASN A 92 26.55 -19.04 -16.27
C ASN A 92 26.12 -19.58 -17.63
N ASP A 93 25.77 -18.70 -18.58
CA ASP A 93 25.28 -19.02 -19.95
C ASP A 93 23.92 -19.73 -19.99
N GLU A 94 23.25 -19.92 -18.86
CA GLU A 94 21.89 -20.44 -18.80
C GLU A 94 20.89 -19.31 -18.58
N LYS A 95 19.80 -19.28 -19.38
CA LYS A 95 18.67 -18.39 -19.13
C LYS A 95 17.87 -18.90 -17.95
N VAL A 96 17.63 -18.02 -17.00
CA VAL A 96 16.81 -18.25 -15.80
C VAL A 96 15.74 -17.17 -15.68
N ALA A 97 14.65 -17.43 -14.97
CA ALA A 97 13.69 -16.42 -14.59
C ALA A 97 14.01 -15.91 -13.18
N PHE A 98 14.14 -14.61 -13.08
CA PHE A 98 14.29 -13.89 -11.82
C PHE A 98 12.92 -13.32 -11.43
N VAL A 99 12.36 -13.81 -10.35
CA VAL A 99 11.01 -13.47 -9.91
C VAL A 99 11.09 -12.68 -8.62
N THR A 100 10.57 -11.46 -8.62
CA THR A 100 10.45 -10.65 -7.40
C THR A 100 9.01 -10.62 -6.93
N LEU A 101 8.83 -10.65 -5.62
CA LEU A 101 7.51 -10.62 -4.98
C LEU A 101 7.38 -9.36 -4.15
N ARG A 102 6.19 -8.78 -4.16
CA ARG A 102 5.86 -7.62 -3.32
C ARG A 102 4.55 -7.86 -2.60
N ASP A 103 4.57 -7.79 -1.28
CA ASP A 103 3.36 -7.79 -0.47
C ASP A 103 2.54 -6.52 -0.74
N LEU A 104 1.28 -6.69 -1.11
CA LEU A 104 0.33 -5.61 -1.36
C LEU A 104 -0.54 -5.28 -0.15
N THR A 105 -0.42 -6.06 0.93
CA THR A 105 -1.22 -5.87 2.16
C THR A 105 -1.03 -4.47 2.75
N PRO A 106 0.20 -3.95 2.96
CA PRO A 106 0.38 -2.63 3.52
C PRO A 106 -0.22 -1.51 2.66
N LEU A 107 -0.15 -1.67 1.33
CA LEU A 107 -0.75 -0.71 0.40
C LEU A 107 -2.27 -0.72 0.46
N LYS A 108 -2.87 -1.91 0.60
CA LYS A 108 -4.33 -2.06 0.72
C LYS A 108 -4.84 -1.52 2.05
N GLU A 109 -4.14 -1.84 3.13
CA GLU A 109 -4.48 -1.34 4.47
C GLU A 109 -4.41 0.19 4.51
N ALA A 110 -3.35 0.79 3.95
CA ALA A 110 -3.24 2.24 3.86
C ALA A 110 -4.37 2.87 3.03
N LYS A 111 -4.78 2.22 1.93
CA LYS A 111 -5.91 2.69 1.11
C LYS A 111 -7.24 2.56 1.85
N ALA A 112 -7.48 1.44 2.52
CA ALA A 112 -8.69 1.22 3.33
C ALA A 112 -8.78 2.26 4.44
N MET A 113 -7.71 2.43 5.21
CA MET A 113 -7.61 3.42 6.29
C MET A 113 -7.91 4.84 5.80
N ARG A 114 -7.38 5.21 4.62
CA ARG A 114 -7.67 6.52 4.00
C ARG A 114 -9.14 6.65 3.59
N SER A 115 -9.76 5.58 3.08
CA SER A 115 -11.17 5.59 2.70
C SER A 115 -12.07 5.73 3.92
N ASP A 116 -11.79 4.99 4.98
CA ASP A 116 -12.52 5.03 6.25
C ASP A 116 -12.38 6.40 6.92
N PHE A 117 -11.18 6.99 6.88
CA PHE A 117 -10.93 8.34 7.35
C PHE A 117 -11.84 9.36 6.65
N VAL A 118 -11.88 9.36 5.31
CA VAL A 118 -12.73 10.28 4.54
C VAL A 118 -14.22 10.07 4.84
N ALA A 119 -14.66 8.82 4.97
CA ALA A 119 -16.04 8.50 5.34
C ALA A 119 -16.40 9.06 6.73
N ASN A 120 -15.55 8.80 7.72
CA ASN A 120 -15.75 9.25 9.11
C ASN A 120 -15.78 10.79 9.18
N VAL A 121 -14.83 11.47 8.55
CA VAL A 121 -14.82 12.94 8.47
C VAL A 121 -16.11 13.48 7.86
N SER A 122 -16.58 12.86 6.77
CA SER A 122 -17.83 13.26 6.11
C SER A 122 -19.03 13.13 7.03
N HIS A 123 -19.10 12.08 7.85
CA HIS A 123 -20.15 11.88 8.83
C HIS A 123 -20.06 12.91 9.97
N GLU A 124 -18.87 13.16 10.50
CA GLU A 124 -18.65 14.11 11.60
C GLU A 124 -18.94 15.57 11.17
N ILE A 125 -18.76 15.91 9.91
CA ILE A 125 -19.14 17.24 9.37
C ILE A 125 -20.64 17.31 9.08
N ARG A 126 -21.25 16.25 8.56
CA ARG A 126 -22.67 16.26 8.17
C ARG A 126 -23.61 16.48 9.36
N SER A 127 -23.33 15.87 10.49
CA SER A 127 -24.16 15.96 11.68
C SER A 127 -24.36 17.42 12.17
N PRO A 128 -23.33 18.21 12.48
CA PRO A 128 -23.48 19.59 12.89
C PRO A 128 -24.08 20.48 11.78
N LEU A 129 -23.75 20.25 10.50
CA LEU A 129 -24.35 21.00 9.41
C LEU A 129 -25.86 20.77 9.30
N THR A 130 -26.33 19.54 9.51
CA THR A 130 -27.77 19.22 9.53
C THR A 130 -28.46 19.93 10.70
N ALA A 131 -27.83 19.96 11.87
CA ALA A 131 -28.35 20.68 13.03
C ALA A 131 -28.42 22.20 12.76
N ILE A 132 -27.35 22.80 12.22
CA ILE A 132 -27.32 24.22 11.85
C ILE A 132 -28.46 24.54 10.88
N SER A 133 -28.62 23.75 9.80
CA SER A 133 -29.68 23.96 8.80
C SER A 133 -31.07 23.88 9.43
N GLY A 134 -31.33 22.89 10.27
CA GLY A 134 -32.64 22.74 10.95
C GLY A 134 -32.96 23.89 11.91
N PHE A 135 -31.97 24.38 12.65
CA PHE A 135 -32.18 25.56 13.53
C PHE A 135 -32.38 26.84 12.71
N ILE A 136 -31.70 27.03 11.60
CA ILE A 136 -31.92 28.15 10.70
C ILE A 136 -33.33 28.12 10.10
N GLU A 137 -33.79 26.97 9.61
CA GLU A 137 -35.17 26.80 9.12
C GLU A 137 -36.19 27.10 10.20
N THR A 138 -35.96 26.65 11.45
CA THR A 138 -36.82 26.94 12.56
C THR A 138 -36.87 28.44 12.89
N LEU A 139 -35.74 29.13 12.78
CA LEU A 139 -35.64 30.58 13.00
C LEU A 139 -36.28 31.41 11.88
N GLN A 140 -36.42 30.88 10.67
CA GLN A 140 -37.14 31.52 9.57
C GLN A 140 -38.66 31.44 9.74
N GLY A 141 -39.16 30.58 10.64
CA GLY A 141 -40.56 30.45 10.95
C GLY A 141 -40.98 31.24 12.23
N PRO A 142 -42.15 30.97 12.79
CA PRO A 142 -42.70 31.69 13.96
C PRO A 142 -41.80 31.69 15.22
N ALA A 143 -40.86 30.73 15.32
CA ALA A 143 -39.90 30.67 16.42
C ALA A 143 -38.87 31.82 16.36
N GLY A 144 -38.68 32.45 15.19
CA GLY A 144 -37.80 33.60 15.03
C GLY A 144 -38.34 34.89 15.63
N ASP A 145 -39.65 34.99 15.85
CA ASP A 145 -40.32 36.13 16.50
C ASP A 145 -40.22 36.08 18.03
N ASP A 146 -39.97 34.90 18.58
CA ASP A 146 -39.80 34.67 20.04
C ASP A 146 -38.33 34.95 20.41
N ILE A 147 -38.10 36.01 21.19
CA ILE A 147 -36.76 36.49 21.53
C ILE A 147 -35.94 35.43 22.27
N ASP A 148 -36.57 34.72 23.20
CA ASP A 148 -35.89 33.72 24.03
C ASP A 148 -35.49 32.48 23.19
N LYS A 149 -36.41 31.98 22.37
CA LYS A 149 -36.13 30.86 21.46
C LYS A 149 -35.08 31.23 20.43
N ARG A 150 -35.17 32.41 19.84
CA ARG A 150 -34.18 32.92 18.88
C ARG A 150 -32.79 32.95 19.47
N SER A 151 -32.65 33.53 20.70
CA SER A 151 -31.35 33.58 21.37
C SER A 151 -30.78 32.18 21.62
N LYS A 152 -31.64 31.26 22.12
CA LYS A 152 -31.25 29.88 22.39
C LYS A 152 -30.82 29.14 21.10
N PHE A 153 -31.57 29.26 20.02
CA PHE A 153 -31.24 28.56 18.77
C PHE A 153 -29.99 29.13 18.10
N LEU A 154 -29.79 30.45 18.16
CA LEU A 154 -28.56 31.07 17.68
C LEU A 154 -27.31 30.59 18.45
N SER A 155 -27.42 30.41 19.77
CA SER A 155 -26.31 29.88 20.57
C SER A 155 -25.95 28.42 20.20
N VAL A 156 -26.95 27.62 19.79
CA VAL A 156 -26.70 26.26 19.30
C VAL A 156 -26.04 26.31 17.96
N VAL A 157 -26.48 27.15 17.01
CA VAL A 157 -25.86 27.33 15.70
C VAL A 157 -24.40 27.78 15.85
N GLU A 158 -24.13 28.73 16.74
CA GLU A 158 -22.75 29.19 17.02
C GLU A 158 -21.88 28.04 17.52
N LYS A 159 -22.37 27.25 18.49
CA LYS A 159 -21.65 26.10 19.05
C LYS A 159 -21.32 25.04 17.99
N GLU A 160 -22.30 24.68 17.16
CA GLU A 160 -22.08 23.68 16.11
C GLU A 160 -21.14 24.22 15.00
N THR A 161 -21.21 25.53 14.68
CA THR A 161 -20.26 26.17 13.76
C THR A 161 -18.83 26.13 14.29
N GLN A 162 -18.64 26.42 15.60
CA GLN A 162 -17.33 26.33 16.23
C GLN A 162 -16.80 24.89 16.23
N ARG A 163 -17.68 23.90 16.44
CA ARG A 163 -17.32 22.48 16.36
C ARG A 163 -16.80 22.12 14.97
N VAL A 164 -17.48 22.55 13.90
CA VAL A 164 -17.01 22.31 12.50
C VAL A 164 -15.66 23.00 12.25
N THR A 165 -15.51 24.23 12.72
CA THR A 165 -14.26 24.99 12.56
C THR A 165 -13.08 24.28 13.23
N ASN A 166 -13.27 23.78 14.44
CA ASN A 166 -12.24 23.03 15.17
C ASN A 166 -11.90 21.72 14.43
N LEU A 167 -12.91 20.97 13.95
CA LEU A 167 -12.69 19.74 13.19
C LEU A 167 -11.85 20.00 11.92
N VAL A 168 -12.14 21.07 11.19
CA VAL A 168 -11.35 21.46 10.01
C VAL A 168 -9.90 21.81 10.38
N ALA A 169 -9.70 22.53 11.49
CA ALA A 169 -8.36 22.87 11.96
C ALA A 169 -7.54 21.62 12.33
N ASP A 170 -8.17 20.64 12.99
CA ASP A 170 -7.53 19.35 13.34
C ASP A 170 -7.14 18.56 12.09
N LEU A 171 -8.00 18.53 11.06
CA LEU A 171 -7.72 17.88 9.78
C LEU A 171 -6.56 18.54 9.04
N LEU A 172 -6.49 19.86 9.03
CA LEU A 172 -5.38 20.59 8.41
C LEU A 172 -4.06 20.33 9.14
N SER A 173 -4.09 20.27 10.47
CA SER A 173 -2.92 19.95 11.28
C SER A 173 -2.40 18.54 10.97
N LEU A 174 -3.29 17.55 10.89
CA LEU A 174 -2.93 16.17 10.53
C LEU A 174 -2.31 16.11 9.13
N SER A 175 -2.92 16.77 8.15
CA SER A 175 -2.40 16.84 6.78
C SER A 175 -1.00 17.46 6.70
N GLN A 176 -0.70 18.45 7.55
CA GLN A 176 0.63 19.06 7.63
C GLN A 176 1.68 18.11 8.22
N VAL A 177 1.32 17.31 9.22
CA VAL A 177 2.20 16.29 9.81
C VAL A 177 2.54 15.23 8.77
N GLU A 178 1.52 14.67 8.08
CA GLU A 178 1.73 13.70 7.01
C GLU A 178 2.61 14.23 5.87
N ALA A 179 2.44 15.52 5.51
CA ALA A 179 3.26 16.14 4.48
C ALA A 179 4.73 16.33 4.91
N LYS A 180 4.98 16.57 6.21
CA LYS A 180 6.34 16.66 6.76
C LYS A 180 7.03 15.30 6.83
N GLU A 181 6.33 14.24 7.20
CA GLU A 181 6.86 12.87 7.22
C GLU A 181 7.25 12.37 5.83
N LYS A 182 6.49 12.77 4.80
CA LYS A 182 6.80 12.43 3.40
C LYS A 182 7.97 13.21 2.80
N ARG A 183 8.39 14.31 3.42
CA ARG A 183 9.63 14.98 3.02
C ARG A 183 10.78 14.14 3.55
N SER A 184 11.30 13.24 2.70
CA SER A 184 12.56 12.55 2.96
C SER A 184 13.61 13.60 3.32
N ILE A 185 14.37 13.34 4.37
CA ILE A 185 15.53 14.14 4.75
C ILE A 185 16.54 13.95 3.62
N SER A 186 16.51 14.81 2.61
CA SER A 186 17.56 14.90 1.60
C SER A 186 18.70 15.71 2.17
N THR A 187 19.40 15.17 3.16
CA THR A 187 20.73 15.66 3.51
C THR A 187 21.64 15.12 2.42
N MET A 188 22.16 15.99 1.55
CA MET A 188 23.28 15.63 0.69
C MET A 188 24.46 15.33 1.64
N VAL A 189 24.77 14.06 1.77
CA VAL A 189 25.98 13.60 2.46
C VAL A 189 27.07 13.57 1.39
N ASP A 190 28.10 14.39 1.55
CA ASP A 190 29.28 14.30 0.70
C ASP A 190 29.99 12.99 1.03
N PRO A 191 30.08 12.03 0.08
CA PRO A 191 30.71 10.73 0.32
C PRO A 191 32.20 10.85 0.64
N ASN A 192 32.86 11.99 0.35
CA ASN A 192 34.26 12.21 0.68
C ASN A 192 34.50 12.59 2.16
N ILE A 193 33.45 12.81 2.95
CA ILE A 193 33.57 13.09 4.40
C ILE A 193 33.53 11.77 5.21
N LEU A 194 33.19 10.64 4.59
CA LEU A 194 33.03 9.32 5.22
C LEU A 194 34.26 8.40 5.02
N LEU A 195 35.30 8.86 4.36
CA LEU A 195 36.62 8.22 4.22
C LEU A 195 37.65 8.98 5.05
#